data_fb1bf300fca71a73b037dc6c48e1f946
#
_entry.id   fb1bf300fca71a73b037dc6c48e1f946
#
_cell.length_a   1.000
_cell.length_b   1.000
_cell.length_c   1.000
_cell.angle_alpha   90.00
_cell.angle_beta   90.00
_cell.angle_gamma   90.00
#
_symmetry.space_group_name_H-M   'P 1'
#
loop_
_entity.id
_entity.type
_entity.pdbx_description
1 polymer ?
#
loop_
_entity_poly.entity_id
_entity_poly.type
_entity_poly.pdbx_seq_one_letter_code
_entity_poly.pdbx_strand_id
1 'polypeptide(L)'
;MSLSLRLPAALAATVLAMPSLSAQQHKPVQPDYAAAMHREHAAETPSASPAALVAPRMAVTGESVVYATIGGQQITGYLTKPAYYRGGPAVVMVHEWWGLNDNLKAMADRFAGEGYAVLAVDLFGGQVATTPDAAMTLYQAGMRNIAAGEENVAMAVRYLLANGATAVGTVGYCFGGHWSLRTGLAAGTSVNAVVIYYGAPITNAQDIARLKAPVLGLFGGKDTGIPLDSVRAMESTIKKAGQAVTINVYANAKHAFANPSGQAYDKAAAEDAWTKTLGFFKANLK
;
A
#
# COMPACT_ATOMS: atom_id res chain seq x y z
N MET A 1 40.80 -47.43 -66.49
CA MET A 1 40.83 -47.60 -65.00
C MET A 1 39.86 -46.58 -64.40
N SER A 2 38.67 -47.01 -64.13
CA SER A 2 37.62 -46.15 -63.57
C SER A 2 37.37 -46.55 -62.11
N LEU A 3 37.68 -45.65 -61.17
CA LEU A 3 37.39 -45.82 -59.70
C LEU A 3 36.04 -45.30 -59.40
N SER A 4 35.12 -46.18 -59.03
CA SER A 4 33.82 -45.81 -58.56
C SER A 4 33.86 -45.67 -57.03
N LEU A 5 33.66 -44.43 -56.50
CA LEU A 5 33.51 -44.12 -55.11
C LEU A 5 32.06 -44.45 -54.70
N ARG A 6 31.92 -45.34 -53.69
CA ARG A 6 30.63 -45.62 -53.04
C ARG A 6 30.52 -44.70 -51.81
N LEU A 7 29.48 -43.88 -51.75
CA LEU A 7 29.08 -43.11 -50.53
C LEU A 7 28.38 -44.05 -49.54
N PRO A 8 28.58 -43.89 -48.26
CA PRO A 8 27.84 -44.64 -47.25
C PRO A 8 26.44 -43.99 -46.99
N ALA A 9 25.49 -44.88 -46.73
CA ALA A 9 24.10 -44.54 -46.45
C ALA A 9 23.98 -43.78 -45.09
N ALA A 10 23.22 -42.68 -45.14
CA ALA A 10 22.88 -41.91 -43.93
C ALA A 10 21.82 -42.63 -43.13
N LEU A 11 22.11 -42.93 -41.86
CA LEU A 11 21.11 -43.37 -40.88
C LEU A 11 20.20 -42.18 -40.52
N ALA A 12 18.92 -42.29 -40.85
CA ALA A 12 17.91 -41.35 -40.37
C ALA A 12 17.58 -41.67 -38.90
N ALA A 13 17.95 -40.78 -37.98
CA ALA A 13 17.54 -40.84 -36.61
C ALA A 13 16.10 -40.31 -36.46
N THR A 14 15.18 -41.17 -36.14
CA THR A 14 13.79 -40.79 -35.82
C THR A 14 13.74 -40.19 -34.43
N VAL A 15 13.61 -38.88 -34.36
CA VAL A 15 13.35 -38.17 -33.07
C VAL A 15 11.90 -38.35 -32.72
N LEU A 16 11.62 -39.19 -31.71
CA LEU A 16 10.31 -39.28 -31.08
C LEU A 16 10.06 -37.98 -30.31
N ALA A 17 9.14 -37.14 -30.80
CA ALA A 17 8.65 -35.99 -30.08
C ALA A 17 7.84 -36.46 -28.84
N MET A 18 8.37 -36.25 -27.66
CA MET A 18 7.61 -36.40 -26.44
C MET A 18 6.56 -35.28 -26.34
N PRO A 19 5.28 -35.59 -25.99
CA PRO A 19 4.32 -34.52 -25.74
C PRO A 19 4.75 -33.72 -24.53
N SER A 20 4.95 -32.41 -24.71
CA SER A 20 5.16 -31.46 -23.62
C SER A 20 3.88 -31.45 -22.75
N LEU A 21 3.97 -31.98 -21.54
CA LEU A 21 2.98 -31.70 -20.50
C LEU A 21 3.04 -30.18 -20.23
N SER A 22 2.11 -29.44 -20.82
CA SER A 22 1.81 -28.08 -20.38
C SER A 22 1.24 -28.19 -18.95
N ALA A 23 2.10 -27.99 -17.96
CA ALA A 23 1.66 -27.73 -16.59
C ALA A 23 0.80 -26.46 -16.65
N GLN A 24 -0.52 -26.63 -16.67
CA GLN A 24 -1.44 -25.55 -16.37
C GLN A 24 -1.11 -25.08 -14.96
N GLN A 25 -0.32 -24.02 -14.87
CA GLN A 25 -0.11 -23.29 -13.64
C GLN A 25 -1.50 -22.75 -13.24
N HIS A 26 -2.15 -23.42 -12.30
CA HIS A 26 -3.27 -22.85 -11.57
C HIS A 26 -2.73 -21.58 -10.91
N LYS A 27 -2.94 -20.42 -11.55
CA LYS A 27 -2.79 -19.13 -10.85
C LYS A 27 -3.76 -19.21 -9.68
N PRO A 28 -3.30 -19.08 -8.42
CA PRO A 28 -4.21 -19.03 -7.30
C PRO A 28 -5.21 -17.90 -7.59
N VAL A 29 -6.50 -18.21 -7.51
CA VAL A 29 -7.56 -17.22 -7.66
C VAL A 29 -7.33 -16.20 -6.55
N GLN A 30 -6.85 -15.03 -6.90
CA GLN A 30 -6.72 -13.92 -5.95
C GLN A 30 -8.14 -13.58 -5.48
N PRO A 31 -8.39 -13.44 -4.17
CA PRO A 31 -9.68 -12.98 -3.68
C PRO A 31 -10.07 -11.69 -4.40
N ASP A 32 -11.34 -11.57 -4.78
CA ASP A 32 -11.86 -10.32 -5.35
C ASP A 32 -12.04 -9.29 -4.22
N TYR A 33 -10.92 -8.69 -3.83
CA TYR A 33 -10.90 -7.67 -2.79
C TYR A 33 -11.78 -6.46 -3.13
N ALA A 34 -11.94 -6.14 -4.43
CA ALA A 34 -12.78 -5.03 -4.86
C ALA A 34 -14.25 -5.29 -4.56
N ALA A 35 -14.76 -6.46 -4.97
CA ALA A 35 -16.15 -6.84 -4.69
C ALA A 35 -16.40 -7.01 -3.18
N ALA A 36 -15.42 -7.52 -2.43
CA ALA A 36 -15.52 -7.62 -0.98
C ALA A 36 -15.59 -6.23 -0.32
N MET A 37 -14.73 -5.28 -0.73
CA MET A 37 -14.78 -3.89 -0.28
C MET A 37 -16.12 -3.24 -0.54
N HIS A 38 -16.66 -3.39 -1.75
CA HIS A 38 -17.96 -2.83 -2.11
C HIS A 38 -19.08 -3.35 -1.20
N ARG A 39 -19.06 -4.65 -0.88
CA ARG A 39 -20.07 -5.22 0.05
C ARG A 39 -19.93 -4.70 1.47
N GLU A 40 -18.69 -4.59 1.98
CA GLU A 40 -18.42 -4.09 3.34
C GLU A 40 -18.89 -2.64 3.52
N HIS A 41 -18.79 -1.82 2.48
CA HIS A 41 -19.06 -0.38 2.52
C HIS A 41 -20.34 0.05 1.78
N ALA A 42 -21.19 -0.90 1.35
CA ALA A 42 -22.38 -0.62 0.50
C ALA A 42 -23.36 0.41 1.08
N ALA A 43 -23.40 0.55 2.41
CA ALA A 43 -24.28 1.50 3.10
C ALA A 43 -23.53 2.74 3.64
N GLU A 44 -22.24 2.89 3.34
CA GLU A 44 -21.43 3.98 3.86
C GLU A 44 -21.42 5.20 2.94
N THR A 45 -21.39 6.37 3.56
CA THR A 45 -21.02 7.63 2.91
C THR A 45 -19.87 8.25 3.69
N PRO A 46 -18.81 8.74 3.04
CA PRO A 46 -17.74 9.40 3.77
C PRO A 46 -18.27 10.67 4.41
N SER A 47 -18.21 10.73 5.71
CA SER A 47 -18.61 11.90 6.49
C SER A 47 -17.55 12.21 7.53
N ALA A 48 -17.33 13.50 7.79
CA ALA A 48 -16.48 13.89 8.92
C ALA A 48 -17.15 13.46 10.23
N SER A 49 -16.38 12.84 11.11
CA SER A 49 -16.81 12.51 12.47
C SER A 49 -16.01 13.32 13.48
N PRO A 50 -16.55 13.53 14.72
CA PRO A 50 -15.77 14.18 15.79
C PRO A 50 -14.40 13.52 16.04
N ALA A 51 -14.29 12.21 15.83
CA ALA A 51 -13.05 11.48 16.03
C ALA A 51 -12.00 11.76 14.93
N ALA A 52 -12.44 12.16 13.72
CA ALA A 52 -11.54 12.62 12.65
C ALA A 52 -10.98 14.01 12.94
N LEU A 53 -11.65 14.77 13.81
CA LEU A 53 -11.30 16.15 14.17
C LEU A 53 -10.44 16.23 15.44
N VAL A 54 -9.76 15.16 15.82
CA VAL A 54 -8.81 15.20 16.95
C VAL A 54 -7.68 16.16 16.61
N ALA A 55 -7.57 17.24 17.37
CA ALA A 55 -6.55 18.25 17.15
C ALA A 55 -5.14 17.66 17.21
N PRO A 56 -4.22 18.11 16.34
CA PRO A 56 -2.81 17.74 16.43
C PRO A 56 -2.21 18.12 17.80
N ARG A 57 -1.29 17.33 18.33
CA ARG A 57 -0.66 17.56 19.65
C ARG A 57 0.24 18.80 19.67
N MET A 58 0.70 19.24 18.50
CA MET A 58 1.43 20.51 18.34
C MET A 58 0.90 21.25 17.11
N ALA A 59 1.20 22.53 16.99
CA ALA A 59 0.82 23.33 15.82
C ALA A 59 1.44 22.78 14.55
N VAL A 60 0.63 22.63 13.52
CA VAL A 60 1.02 22.12 12.20
C VAL A 60 0.67 23.12 11.10
N THR A 61 1.33 23.00 9.96
CA THR A 61 1.00 23.74 8.73
C THR A 61 0.74 22.74 7.63
N GLY A 62 -0.42 22.88 6.97
CA GLY A 62 -0.82 22.03 5.86
C GLY A 62 -1.05 22.83 4.59
N GLU A 63 -0.60 22.31 3.46
CA GLU A 63 -0.74 22.93 2.14
C GLU A 63 -0.85 21.89 1.02
N SER A 64 -1.49 22.26 -0.08
CA SER A 64 -1.45 21.45 -1.30
C SER A 64 -0.13 21.70 -2.03
N VAL A 65 0.56 20.60 -2.41
CA VAL A 65 1.84 20.68 -3.13
C VAL A 65 1.83 19.81 -4.37
N VAL A 66 2.45 20.27 -5.44
CA VAL A 66 2.79 19.40 -6.59
C VAL A 66 4.06 18.64 -6.21
N TYR A 67 3.94 17.32 -6.01
CA TYR A 67 5.08 16.49 -5.62
C TYR A 67 5.65 15.64 -6.75
N ALA A 68 4.92 15.51 -7.86
CA ALA A 68 5.36 14.74 -9.02
C ALA A 68 4.80 15.32 -10.33
N THR A 69 5.43 14.95 -11.44
CA THR A 69 4.87 15.08 -12.80
C THR A 69 5.02 13.72 -13.48
N ILE A 70 3.90 13.08 -13.83
CA ILE A 70 3.85 11.74 -14.41
C ILE A 70 3.08 11.81 -15.72
N GLY A 71 3.68 11.35 -16.80
CA GLY A 71 3.07 11.44 -18.13
C GLY A 71 2.68 12.88 -18.55
N GLY A 72 3.40 13.89 -18.08
CA GLY A 72 3.12 15.30 -18.32
C GLY A 72 2.02 15.91 -17.42
N GLN A 73 1.40 15.11 -16.54
CA GLN A 73 0.39 15.59 -15.59
C GLN A 73 1.02 15.87 -14.22
N GLN A 74 0.70 17.01 -13.65
CA GLN A 74 1.08 17.36 -12.28
C GLN A 74 0.24 16.56 -11.29
N ILE A 75 0.91 15.95 -10.33
CA ILE A 75 0.29 15.21 -9.24
C ILE A 75 0.38 16.04 -7.96
N THR A 76 -0.77 16.37 -7.42
CA THR A 76 -0.90 17.19 -6.22
C THR A 76 -1.25 16.31 -5.02
N GLY A 77 -0.60 16.56 -3.88
CA GLY A 77 -0.91 15.93 -2.61
C GLY A 77 -1.10 16.98 -1.52
N TYR A 78 -1.39 16.51 -0.31
CA TYR A 78 -1.47 17.35 0.88
C TYR A 78 -0.23 17.14 1.75
N LEU A 79 0.62 18.16 1.86
CA LEU A 79 1.79 18.17 2.74
C LEU A 79 1.44 18.88 4.03
N THR A 80 1.66 18.21 5.15
CA THR A 80 1.55 18.82 6.48
C THR A 80 2.77 18.49 7.32
N LYS A 81 3.17 19.41 8.19
CA LYS A 81 4.37 19.29 9.02
C LYS A 81 4.24 20.13 10.29
N PRO A 82 4.99 19.81 11.34
CA PRO A 82 5.10 20.70 12.50
C PRO A 82 5.46 22.13 12.07
N ALA A 83 4.86 23.15 12.68
CA ALA A 83 5.08 24.55 12.30
C ALA A 83 6.57 24.95 12.30
N TYR A 84 7.37 24.30 13.14
CA TYR A 84 8.82 24.54 13.26
C TYR A 84 9.67 23.42 12.65
N TYR A 85 9.13 22.65 11.70
CA TYR A 85 9.88 21.58 11.04
C TYR A 85 11.12 22.13 10.32
N ARG A 86 12.29 21.53 10.58
CA ARG A 86 13.58 21.90 10.00
C ARG A 86 14.29 20.71 9.34
N GLY A 87 13.56 19.64 9.09
CA GLY A 87 14.06 18.35 8.66
C GLY A 87 13.83 17.30 9.75
N GLY A 88 13.82 16.02 9.38
CA GLY A 88 13.58 14.92 10.30
C GLY A 88 12.75 13.79 9.67
N PRO A 89 12.13 12.94 10.48
CA PRO A 89 11.35 11.82 9.95
C PRO A 89 10.11 12.30 9.19
N ALA A 90 9.79 11.59 8.12
CA ALA A 90 8.63 11.87 7.29
C ALA A 90 7.81 10.62 6.98
N VAL A 91 6.57 10.80 6.57
CA VAL A 91 5.64 9.72 6.25
C VAL A 91 4.92 10.01 4.93
N VAL A 92 4.93 9.05 4.02
CA VAL A 92 3.99 9.00 2.90
C VAL A 92 2.71 8.36 3.41
N MET A 93 1.58 9.07 3.31
CA MET A 93 0.27 8.56 3.69
C MET A 93 -0.58 8.30 2.46
N VAL A 94 -1.18 7.11 2.36
CA VAL A 94 -2.03 6.75 1.24
C VAL A 94 -3.48 6.61 1.67
N HIS A 95 -4.36 7.26 0.92
CA HIS A 95 -5.80 7.34 1.20
C HIS A 95 -6.53 6.01 1.05
N GLU A 96 -7.71 5.93 1.64
CA GLU A 96 -8.68 4.86 1.41
C GLU A 96 -9.29 4.96 0.00
N TRP A 97 -10.21 4.10 -0.33
CA TRP A 97 -10.89 4.09 -1.63
C TRP A 97 -11.75 5.33 -1.93
N TRP A 98 -11.93 6.19 -0.92
CA TRP A 98 -12.65 7.47 -1.06
C TRP A 98 -11.84 8.57 -1.75
N GLY A 99 -10.50 8.43 -1.85
CA GLY A 99 -9.60 9.47 -2.34
C GLY A 99 -9.04 10.37 -1.23
N LEU A 100 -8.28 11.38 -1.62
CA LEU A 100 -7.63 12.34 -0.72
C LEU A 100 -8.66 13.35 -0.16
N ASN A 101 -9.51 12.89 0.75
CA ASN A 101 -10.56 13.66 1.39
C ASN A 101 -10.10 14.37 2.68
N ASP A 102 -10.98 15.18 3.27
CA ASP A 102 -10.65 15.96 4.47
C ASP A 102 -10.41 15.09 5.72
N ASN A 103 -11.02 13.90 5.81
CA ASN A 103 -10.72 12.96 6.89
C ASN A 103 -9.27 12.49 6.83
N LEU A 104 -8.77 12.17 5.63
CA LEU A 104 -7.37 11.77 5.49
C LEU A 104 -6.41 12.92 5.77
N LYS A 105 -6.75 14.16 5.35
CA LYS A 105 -5.96 15.35 5.66
C LYS A 105 -5.89 15.58 7.18
N ALA A 106 -7.02 15.43 7.90
CA ALA A 106 -7.04 15.49 9.35
C ALA A 106 -6.17 14.41 10.02
N MET A 107 -6.17 13.19 9.47
CA MET A 107 -5.26 12.13 9.94
C MET A 107 -3.80 12.46 9.66
N ALA A 108 -3.49 13.06 8.51
CA ALA A 108 -2.14 13.55 8.21
C ALA A 108 -1.70 14.63 9.19
N ASP A 109 -2.57 15.60 9.51
CA ASP A 109 -2.30 16.64 10.51
C ASP A 109 -2.05 16.03 11.90
N ARG A 110 -2.78 14.98 12.26
CA ARG A 110 -2.55 14.26 13.50
C ARG A 110 -1.16 13.62 13.57
N PHE A 111 -0.68 12.99 12.48
CA PHE A 111 0.69 12.48 12.40
C PHE A 111 1.73 13.61 12.42
N ALA A 112 1.46 14.72 11.75
CA ALA A 112 2.33 15.90 11.81
C ALA A 112 2.43 16.45 13.23
N GLY A 113 1.33 16.40 14.00
CA GLY A 113 1.31 16.72 15.42
C GLY A 113 2.16 15.81 16.31
N GLU A 114 2.59 14.65 15.82
CA GLU A 114 3.54 13.75 16.50
C GLU A 114 5.00 13.98 16.06
N GLY A 115 5.26 14.98 15.21
CA GLY A 115 6.61 15.38 14.81
C GLY A 115 7.06 14.99 13.41
N TYR A 116 6.19 14.38 12.61
CA TYR A 116 6.50 13.93 11.24
C TYR A 116 6.14 15.00 10.20
N ALA A 117 6.95 15.12 9.12
CA ALA A 117 6.41 15.68 7.89
C ALA A 117 5.58 14.61 7.18
N VAL A 118 4.35 14.93 6.77
CA VAL A 118 3.43 13.94 6.16
C VAL A 118 3.02 14.43 4.79
N LEU A 119 3.25 13.61 3.77
CA LEU A 119 2.72 13.83 2.44
C LEU A 119 1.59 12.81 2.18
N ALA A 120 0.35 13.28 2.25
CA ALA A 120 -0.80 12.50 1.83
C ALA A 120 -0.90 12.57 0.31
N VAL A 121 -0.67 11.42 -0.34
CA VAL A 121 -0.62 11.31 -1.80
C VAL A 121 -2.01 11.16 -2.38
N ASP A 122 -2.16 11.56 -3.65
CA ASP A 122 -3.36 11.34 -4.43
C ASP A 122 -3.10 10.34 -5.56
N LEU A 123 -3.82 9.22 -5.52
CA LEU A 123 -3.78 8.17 -6.55
C LEU A 123 -5.00 8.22 -7.49
N PHE A 124 -5.89 9.22 -7.32
CA PHE A 124 -7.13 9.34 -8.08
C PHE A 124 -7.24 10.62 -8.91
N GLY A 125 -6.12 11.37 -9.06
CA GLY A 125 -6.07 12.55 -9.91
C GLY A 125 -7.00 13.67 -9.46
N GLY A 126 -7.07 13.94 -8.17
CA GLY A 126 -7.92 14.97 -7.56
C GLY A 126 -9.36 14.55 -7.30
N GLN A 127 -9.74 13.32 -7.64
CA GLN A 127 -11.10 12.85 -7.47
C GLN A 127 -11.33 12.29 -6.06
N VAL A 128 -12.49 12.66 -5.49
CA VAL A 128 -12.97 12.19 -4.19
C VAL A 128 -14.36 11.60 -4.38
N ALA A 129 -14.54 10.34 -3.98
CA ALA A 129 -15.82 9.66 -4.05
C ALA A 129 -16.71 10.03 -2.86
N THR A 130 -18.01 10.15 -3.11
CA THR A 130 -19.04 10.40 -2.10
C THR A 130 -20.07 9.27 -2.01
N THR A 131 -19.95 8.27 -2.89
CA THR A 131 -20.78 7.06 -2.90
C THR A 131 -19.92 5.83 -3.09
N PRO A 132 -20.32 4.62 -2.61
CA PRO A 132 -19.59 3.39 -2.81
C PRO A 132 -19.33 3.05 -4.29
N ASP A 133 -20.29 3.30 -5.19
CA ASP A 133 -20.14 3.02 -6.63
C ASP A 133 -19.07 3.93 -7.27
N ALA A 134 -19.04 5.22 -6.90
CA ALA A 134 -18.00 6.13 -7.34
C ALA A 134 -16.63 5.70 -6.78
N ALA A 135 -16.55 5.32 -5.50
CA ALA A 135 -15.34 4.83 -4.88
C ALA A 135 -14.84 3.55 -5.55
N MET A 136 -15.73 2.61 -5.89
CA MET A 136 -15.40 1.40 -6.64
C MET A 136 -14.80 1.73 -8.01
N THR A 137 -15.38 2.69 -8.72
CA THR A 137 -14.86 3.15 -10.02
C THR A 137 -13.44 3.69 -9.91
N LEU A 138 -13.18 4.54 -8.89
CA LEU A 138 -11.85 5.09 -8.62
C LEU A 138 -10.86 4.00 -8.17
N TYR A 139 -11.27 3.10 -7.29
CA TYR A 139 -10.48 1.95 -6.86
C TYR A 139 -10.02 1.11 -8.07
N GLN A 140 -10.96 0.72 -8.94
CA GLN A 140 -10.64 -0.06 -10.13
C GLN A 140 -9.71 0.69 -11.09
N ALA A 141 -9.90 2.00 -11.26
CA ALA A 141 -9.01 2.83 -12.06
C ALA A 141 -7.59 2.86 -11.47
N GLY A 142 -7.45 3.08 -10.16
CA GLY A 142 -6.18 3.09 -9.44
C GLY A 142 -5.45 1.74 -9.47
N MET A 143 -6.19 0.63 -9.54
CA MET A 143 -5.60 -0.71 -9.60
C MET A 143 -5.28 -1.21 -11.02
N ARG A 144 -5.73 -0.51 -12.08
CA ARG A 144 -5.45 -0.93 -13.47
C ARG A 144 -4.00 -0.74 -13.89
N ASN A 145 -3.34 0.31 -13.41
CA ASN A 145 -1.96 0.62 -13.78
C ASN A 145 -1.07 0.69 -12.55
N ILE A 146 -0.66 -0.49 -12.07
CA ILE A 146 0.20 -0.62 -10.89
C ILE A 146 1.52 0.12 -11.09
N ALA A 147 2.11 0.10 -12.29
CA ALA A 147 3.39 0.76 -12.55
C ALA A 147 3.30 2.29 -12.37
N ALA A 148 2.25 2.92 -12.89
CA ALA A 148 2.05 4.36 -12.70
C ALA A 148 1.77 4.72 -11.23
N GLY A 149 1.02 3.88 -10.51
CA GLY A 149 0.83 4.06 -9.07
C GLY A 149 2.12 3.89 -8.28
N GLU A 150 2.95 2.90 -8.59
CA GLU A 150 4.27 2.73 -7.98
C GLU A 150 5.20 3.91 -8.29
N GLU A 151 5.16 4.46 -9.50
CA GLU A 151 5.90 5.69 -9.86
C GLU A 151 5.43 6.87 -9.00
N ASN A 152 4.11 7.07 -8.87
CA ASN A 152 3.51 8.13 -8.06
C ASN A 152 4.02 8.07 -6.60
N VAL A 153 3.87 6.94 -5.93
CA VAL A 153 4.29 6.82 -4.52
C VAL A 153 5.81 6.87 -4.33
N ALA A 154 6.59 6.39 -5.31
CA ALA A 154 8.05 6.54 -5.28
C ALA A 154 8.48 8.00 -5.43
N MET A 155 7.79 8.78 -6.27
CA MET A 155 8.04 10.22 -6.40
C MET A 155 7.69 10.97 -5.10
N ALA A 156 6.63 10.57 -4.38
CA ALA A 156 6.32 11.13 -3.07
C ALA A 156 7.45 10.91 -2.05
N VAL A 157 8.04 9.72 -2.02
CA VAL A 157 9.22 9.44 -1.18
C VAL A 157 10.40 10.35 -1.56
N ARG A 158 10.69 10.47 -2.85
CA ARG A 158 11.76 11.36 -3.35
C ARG A 158 11.51 12.82 -2.99
N TYR A 159 10.26 13.28 -3.12
CA TYR A 159 9.86 14.63 -2.75
C TYR A 159 10.16 14.92 -1.28
N LEU A 160 9.77 14.03 -0.37
CA LEU A 160 10.05 14.20 1.06
C LEU A 160 11.55 14.25 1.36
N LEU A 161 12.34 13.34 0.77
CA LEU A 161 13.80 13.32 0.94
C LEU A 161 14.45 14.61 0.39
N ALA A 162 14.02 15.09 -0.78
CA ALA A 162 14.51 16.35 -1.36
C ALA A 162 14.13 17.58 -0.52
N ASN A 163 13.09 17.48 0.32
CA ASN A 163 12.60 18.55 1.20
C ASN A 163 13.01 18.35 2.68
N GLY A 164 14.11 17.65 2.93
CA GLY A 164 14.76 17.58 4.23
C GLY A 164 14.33 16.42 5.12
N ALA A 165 13.59 15.42 4.58
CA ALA A 165 13.34 14.21 5.34
C ALA A 165 14.64 13.41 5.53
N THR A 166 14.91 12.96 6.77
CA THR A 166 16.08 12.12 7.11
C THR A 166 15.78 10.64 7.01
N ALA A 167 14.51 10.26 7.21
CA ALA A 167 14.01 8.91 7.08
C ALA A 167 12.54 8.97 6.65
N VAL A 168 12.09 8.03 5.82
CA VAL A 168 10.72 8.00 5.30
C VAL A 168 10.03 6.70 5.67
N GLY A 169 8.89 6.81 6.35
CA GLY A 169 7.93 5.73 6.54
C GLY A 169 6.77 5.84 5.58
N THR A 170 5.97 4.79 5.51
CA THR A 170 4.71 4.81 4.76
C THR A 170 3.59 4.21 5.60
N VAL A 171 2.41 4.79 5.49
CA VAL A 171 1.18 4.31 6.13
C VAL A 171 0.01 4.44 5.17
N GLY A 172 -0.89 3.49 5.20
CA GLY A 172 -2.10 3.59 4.41
C GLY A 172 -3.21 2.71 4.96
N TYR A 173 -4.43 3.06 4.59
CA TYR A 173 -5.66 2.49 5.11
C TYR A 173 -6.47 1.87 3.97
N CYS A 174 -6.98 0.64 4.12
CA CYS A 174 -7.78 -0.05 3.10
C CYS A 174 -7.02 -0.16 1.75
N PHE A 175 -7.53 0.46 0.68
CA PHE A 175 -6.81 0.65 -0.58
C PHE A 175 -5.39 1.18 -0.35
N GLY A 176 -5.26 2.20 0.48
CA GLY A 176 -3.97 2.78 0.85
C GLY A 176 -3.08 1.82 1.62
N GLY A 177 -3.61 0.87 2.38
CA GLY A 177 -2.83 -0.16 3.06
C GLY A 177 -2.08 -1.05 2.07
N HIS A 178 -2.73 -1.44 0.97
CA HIS A 178 -2.08 -2.10 -0.16
C HIS A 178 -0.98 -1.23 -0.77
N TRP A 179 -1.29 0.04 -1.02
CA TRP A 179 -0.35 0.98 -1.63
C TRP A 179 0.79 1.40 -0.69
N SER A 180 0.59 1.35 0.63
CA SER A 180 1.68 1.52 1.60
C SER A 180 2.75 0.44 1.42
N LEU A 181 2.34 -0.84 1.30
CA LEU A 181 3.29 -1.91 0.98
C LEU A 181 3.94 -1.70 -0.39
N ARG A 182 3.16 -1.33 -1.43
CA ARG A 182 3.72 -1.02 -2.76
C ARG A 182 4.71 0.14 -2.73
N THR A 183 4.50 1.14 -1.87
CA THR A 183 5.48 2.22 -1.67
C THR A 183 6.83 1.66 -1.19
N GLY A 184 6.80 0.75 -0.20
CA GLY A 184 8.01 0.05 0.25
C GLY A 184 8.68 -0.79 -0.84
N LEU A 185 7.89 -1.40 -1.74
CA LEU A 185 8.41 -2.17 -2.88
C LEU A 185 9.00 -1.25 -3.97
N ALA A 186 8.34 -0.14 -4.27
CA ALA A 186 8.73 0.78 -5.35
C ALA A 186 9.95 1.62 -5.00
N ALA A 187 10.02 2.11 -3.77
CA ALA A 187 11.09 2.99 -3.30
C ALA A 187 12.27 2.25 -2.64
N GLY A 188 12.13 0.94 -2.35
CA GLY A 188 13.20 0.08 -1.87
C GLY A 188 13.88 0.62 -0.62
N THR A 189 15.18 0.85 -0.66
CA THR A 189 15.99 1.33 0.47
C THR A 189 15.69 2.77 0.90
N SER A 190 14.93 3.52 0.13
CA SER A 190 14.50 4.88 0.49
C SER A 190 13.33 4.90 1.47
N VAL A 191 12.70 3.73 1.75
CA VAL A 191 11.67 3.58 2.77
C VAL A 191 12.25 2.80 3.94
N ASN A 192 12.05 3.32 5.15
CA ASN A 192 12.60 2.78 6.39
C ASN A 192 11.56 1.99 7.23
N ALA A 193 10.27 2.18 6.98
CA ALA A 193 9.19 1.52 7.70
C ALA A 193 7.91 1.48 6.85
N VAL A 194 7.19 0.36 6.86
CA VAL A 194 5.92 0.18 6.16
C VAL A 194 4.83 -0.18 7.16
N VAL A 195 3.73 0.59 7.19
CA VAL A 195 2.56 0.32 8.04
C VAL A 195 1.32 0.09 7.18
N ILE A 196 0.66 -1.04 7.40
CA ILE A 196 -0.51 -1.48 6.65
C ILE A 196 -1.71 -1.56 7.58
N TYR A 197 -2.73 -0.73 7.38
CA TYR A 197 -4.02 -0.89 8.02
C TYR A 197 -4.98 -1.59 7.06
N TYR A 198 -5.41 -2.80 7.40
CA TYR A 198 -6.42 -3.60 6.68
C TYR A 198 -6.33 -3.53 5.15
N GLY A 199 -5.11 -3.49 4.60
CA GLY A 199 -4.87 -3.44 3.16
C GLY A 199 -4.84 -4.83 2.53
N ALA A 200 -5.25 -4.91 1.26
CA ALA A 200 -5.18 -6.16 0.49
C ALA A 200 -3.74 -6.69 0.43
N PRO A 201 -3.49 -7.93 0.89
CA PRO A 201 -2.16 -8.50 0.98
C PRO A 201 -1.49 -8.71 -0.38
N ILE A 202 -0.17 -8.53 -0.43
CA ILE A 202 0.68 -8.91 -1.56
C ILE A 202 1.41 -10.20 -1.18
N THR A 203 1.17 -11.28 -1.93
CA THR A 203 1.74 -12.60 -1.66
C THR A 203 2.72 -13.06 -2.73
N ASN A 204 2.89 -12.29 -3.80
CA ASN A 204 3.83 -12.61 -4.87
C ASN A 204 5.27 -12.46 -4.36
N ALA A 205 6.05 -13.55 -4.40
CA ALA A 205 7.41 -13.58 -3.87
C ALA A 205 8.37 -12.67 -4.66
N GLN A 206 8.18 -12.49 -5.97
CA GLN A 206 9.01 -11.61 -6.80
C GLN A 206 8.78 -10.14 -6.43
N ASP A 207 7.52 -9.74 -6.17
CA ASP A 207 7.22 -8.41 -5.68
C ASP A 207 7.85 -8.20 -4.29
N ILE A 208 7.59 -9.10 -3.35
CA ILE A 208 8.08 -8.99 -1.96
C ILE A 208 9.62 -9.00 -1.88
N ALA A 209 10.33 -9.63 -2.82
CA ALA A 209 11.80 -9.58 -2.86
C ALA A 209 12.37 -8.14 -3.02
N ARG A 210 11.56 -7.20 -3.52
CA ARG A 210 11.92 -5.76 -3.61
C ARG A 210 11.87 -5.03 -2.28
N LEU A 211 11.15 -5.57 -1.28
CA LEU A 211 11.00 -4.95 0.04
C LEU A 211 12.33 -4.88 0.76
N LYS A 212 12.64 -3.71 1.35
CA LYS A 212 13.89 -3.46 2.11
C LYS A 212 13.62 -2.91 3.51
N ALA A 213 12.37 -2.71 3.86
CA ALA A 213 11.95 -2.13 5.13
C ALA A 213 11.16 -3.14 5.98
N PRO A 214 11.19 -3.03 7.32
CA PRO A 214 10.31 -3.77 8.20
C PRO A 214 8.85 -3.37 7.99
N VAL A 215 7.93 -4.29 8.28
CA VAL A 215 6.49 -4.12 8.07
C VAL A 215 5.72 -4.29 9.39
N LEU A 216 4.79 -3.39 9.65
CA LEU A 216 3.74 -3.53 10.65
C LEU A 216 2.39 -3.65 9.95
N GLY A 217 1.68 -4.76 10.16
CA GLY A 217 0.34 -4.99 9.66
C GLY A 217 -0.71 -5.00 10.78
N LEU A 218 -1.81 -4.30 10.57
CA LEU A 218 -2.89 -4.06 11.54
C LEU A 218 -4.21 -4.45 10.89
N PHE A 219 -4.80 -5.59 11.31
CA PHE A 219 -5.93 -6.21 10.63
C PHE A 219 -7.08 -6.51 11.58
N GLY A 220 -8.31 -6.49 11.06
CA GLY A 220 -9.50 -6.89 11.80
C GLY A 220 -9.72 -8.40 11.74
N GLY A 221 -10.06 -9.02 12.88
CA GLY A 221 -10.37 -10.45 12.95
C GLY A 221 -11.75 -10.80 12.37
N LYS A 222 -12.66 -9.82 12.28
CA LYS A 222 -13.99 -9.93 11.67
C LYS A 222 -14.07 -9.23 10.29
N ASP A 223 -12.92 -8.94 9.71
CA ASP A 223 -12.84 -8.40 8.35
C ASP A 223 -13.20 -9.50 7.33
N THR A 224 -14.33 -9.36 6.64
CA THR A 224 -14.76 -10.33 5.62
C THR A 224 -14.19 -10.00 4.24
N GLY A 225 -13.65 -8.78 4.07
CA GLY A 225 -13.00 -8.33 2.85
C GLY A 225 -11.54 -8.78 2.73
N ILE A 226 -10.83 -8.88 3.87
CA ILE A 226 -9.42 -9.27 3.93
C ILE A 226 -9.27 -10.54 4.78
N PRO A 227 -9.35 -11.74 4.17
CA PRO A 227 -9.25 -13.00 4.90
C PRO A 227 -7.90 -13.15 5.60
N LEU A 228 -7.91 -13.57 6.88
CA LEU A 228 -6.69 -13.74 7.67
C LEU A 228 -5.68 -14.72 7.05
N ASP A 229 -6.15 -15.72 6.31
CA ASP A 229 -5.24 -16.66 5.63
C ASP A 229 -4.39 -15.95 4.56
N SER A 230 -4.95 -14.96 3.86
CA SER A 230 -4.20 -14.14 2.90
C SER A 230 -3.18 -13.22 3.61
N VAL A 231 -3.53 -12.71 4.80
CA VAL A 231 -2.61 -11.93 5.65
C VAL A 231 -1.46 -12.81 6.13
N ARG A 232 -1.74 -14.04 6.59
CA ARG A 232 -0.71 -15.00 7.00
C ARG A 232 0.20 -15.42 5.85
N ALA A 233 -0.36 -15.58 4.64
CA ALA A 233 0.42 -15.85 3.44
C ALA A 233 1.39 -14.71 3.11
N MET A 234 0.94 -13.45 3.18
CA MET A 234 1.80 -12.27 3.04
C MET A 234 2.89 -12.25 4.10
N GLU A 235 2.54 -12.44 5.38
CA GLU A 235 3.50 -12.49 6.48
C GLU A 235 4.59 -13.55 6.22
N SER A 236 4.18 -14.77 5.83
CA SER A 236 5.10 -15.85 5.50
C SER A 236 6.03 -15.48 4.34
N THR A 237 5.50 -14.82 3.29
CA THR A 237 6.28 -14.42 2.12
C THR A 237 7.30 -13.34 2.49
N ILE A 238 6.93 -12.36 3.31
CA ILE A 238 7.83 -11.30 3.81
C ILE A 238 8.95 -11.90 4.66
N LYS A 239 8.63 -12.83 5.58
CA LYS A 239 9.62 -13.54 6.40
C LYS A 239 10.60 -14.35 5.54
N LYS A 240 10.11 -15.05 4.52
CA LYS A 240 10.95 -15.82 3.57
C LYS A 240 11.87 -14.92 2.75
N ALA A 241 11.50 -13.68 2.50
CA ALA A 241 12.34 -12.67 1.86
C ALA A 241 13.38 -12.05 2.82
N GLY A 242 13.43 -12.50 4.07
CA GLY A 242 14.40 -12.02 5.08
C GLY A 242 14.02 -10.68 5.70
N GLN A 243 12.78 -10.20 5.53
CA GLN A 243 12.34 -8.95 6.11
C GLN A 243 11.56 -9.15 7.40
N ALA A 244 11.75 -8.22 8.35
CA ALA A 244 10.99 -8.21 9.59
C ALA A 244 9.53 -7.83 9.32
N VAL A 245 8.60 -8.58 9.90
CA VAL A 245 7.17 -8.28 9.82
C VAL A 245 6.49 -8.62 11.14
N THR A 246 5.63 -7.72 11.59
CA THR A 246 4.77 -7.91 12.76
C THR A 246 3.33 -7.73 12.32
N ILE A 247 2.49 -8.74 12.54
CA ILE A 247 1.05 -8.69 12.24
C ILE A 247 0.29 -8.66 13.57
N ASN A 248 -0.56 -7.63 13.75
CA ASN A 248 -1.52 -7.54 14.85
C ASN A 248 -2.92 -7.74 14.31
N VAL A 249 -3.68 -8.63 14.92
CA VAL A 249 -5.07 -8.92 14.58
C VAL A 249 -5.96 -8.51 15.75
N TYR A 250 -6.89 -7.61 15.51
CA TYR A 250 -7.91 -7.18 16.46
C TYR A 250 -9.13 -8.08 16.33
N ALA A 251 -9.27 -9.05 17.21
CA ALA A 251 -10.18 -10.19 17.09
C ALA A 251 -11.65 -9.82 16.78
N ASN A 252 -12.12 -8.68 17.32
CA ASN A 252 -13.50 -8.22 17.16
C ASN A 252 -13.67 -7.09 16.13
N ALA A 253 -12.59 -6.50 15.64
CA ALA A 253 -12.64 -5.41 14.68
C ALA A 253 -13.01 -5.91 13.27
N LYS A 254 -13.81 -5.11 12.58
CA LYS A 254 -14.15 -5.29 11.16
C LYS A 254 -13.15 -4.59 10.26
N HIS A 255 -13.38 -4.64 8.94
CA HIS A 255 -12.68 -3.77 8.00
C HIS A 255 -12.86 -2.29 8.37
N ALA A 256 -11.88 -1.44 8.05
CA ALA A 256 -11.89 0.01 8.32
C ALA A 256 -12.09 0.38 9.82
N PHE A 257 -11.71 -0.50 10.76
CA PHE A 257 -11.88 -0.25 12.20
C PHE A 257 -11.18 1.02 12.71
N ALA A 258 -10.17 1.51 12.01
CA ALA A 258 -9.44 2.73 12.38
C ALA A 258 -9.95 3.98 11.67
N ASN A 259 -10.97 3.88 10.80
CA ASN A 259 -11.58 5.03 10.15
C ASN A 259 -12.63 5.68 11.07
N PRO A 260 -12.36 6.86 11.65
CA PRO A 260 -13.26 7.49 12.61
C PRO A 260 -14.57 7.98 12.00
N SER A 261 -14.65 8.03 10.66
CA SER A 261 -15.86 8.42 9.92
C SER A 261 -16.70 7.24 9.47
N GLY A 262 -16.18 6.00 9.57
CA GLY A 262 -16.84 4.78 9.13
C GLY A 262 -17.70 4.14 10.22
N GLN A 263 -18.70 3.38 9.81
CA GLN A 263 -19.59 2.65 10.72
C GLN A 263 -18.88 1.50 11.47
N ALA A 264 -17.75 1.03 10.94
CA ALA A 264 -16.94 -0.03 11.53
C ALA A 264 -15.91 0.47 12.55
N TYR A 265 -15.91 1.78 12.87
CA TYR A 265 -14.95 2.36 13.81
C TYR A 265 -14.97 1.66 15.17
N ASP A 266 -13.83 1.09 15.54
CA ASP A 266 -13.58 0.52 16.86
C ASP A 266 -12.52 1.37 17.56
N LYS A 267 -12.97 2.23 18.47
CA LYS A 267 -12.10 3.19 19.15
C LYS A 267 -10.93 2.51 19.86
N ALA A 268 -11.17 1.41 20.56
CA ALA A 268 -10.12 0.73 21.31
C ALA A 268 -9.06 0.12 20.41
N ALA A 269 -9.50 -0.56 19.32
CA ALA A 269 -8.59 -1.12 18.33
C ALA A 269 -7.84 -0.01 17.58
N ALA A 270 -8.50 1.09 17.24
CA ALA A 270 -7.90 2.22 16.53
C ALA A 270 -6.82 2.94 17.36
N GLU A 271 -7.07 3.17 18.66
CA GLU A 271 -6.10 3.82 19.57
C GLU A 271 -4.89 2.93 19.85
N ASP A 272 -5.09 1.63 20.01
CA ASP A 272 -3.97 0.69 20.15
C ASP A 272 -3.15 0.57 18.87
N ALA A 273 -3.82 0.50 17.69
CA ALA A 273 -3.18 0.50 16.39
C ALA A 273 -2.36 1.78 16.16
N TRP A 274 -2.91 2.94 16.53
CA TRP A 274 -2.22 4.22 16.49
C TRP A 274 -0.95 4.21 17.35
N THR A 275 -1.05 3.76 18.60
CA THR A 275 0.07 3.66 19.53
C THR A 275 1.18 2.75 18.98
N LYS A 276 0.81 1.58 18.42
CA LYS A 276 1.74 0.67 17.79
C LYS A 276 2.42 1.28 16.56
N THR A 277 1.67 2.03 15.74
CA THR A 277 2.20 2.73 14.57
C THR A 277 3.25 3.77 14.96
N LEU A 278 2.94 4.62 15.95
CA LEU A 278 3.89 5.62 16.44
C LEU A 278 5.14 4.97 17.03
N GLY A 279 4.98 3.91 17.83
CA GLY A 279 6.10 3.14 18.38
C GLY A 279 6.98 2.53 17.29
N PHE A 280 6.35 1.98 16.25
CA PHE A 280 7.05 1.41 15.11
C PHE A 280 7.81 2.46 14.30
N PHE A 281 7.20 3.60 13.99
CA PHE A 281 7.88 4.69 13.33
C PHE A 281 9.02 5.26 14.16
N LYS A 282 8.82 5.49 15.45
CA LYS A 282 9.88 5.96 16.36
C LYS A 282 11.09 5.01 16.40
N ALA A 283 10.87 3.71 16.27
CA ALA A 283 11.96 2.73 16.25
C ALA A 283 12.75 2.72 14.94
N ASN A 284 12.09 3.00 13.80
CA ASN A 284 12.63 2.79 12.47
C ASN A 284 12.94 4.09 11.68
N LEU A 285 12.36 5.24 12.06
CA LEU A 285 12.57 6.53 11.42
C LEU A 285 13.49 7.41 12.28
N LYS A 286 14.80 7.16 12.19
CA LYS A 286 15.84 7.86 12.97
C LYS A 286 16.63 8.81 12.09
#